data_abfed4e37bb3a0db5adfdbf9a2548f29
#
_entry.id   abfed4e37bb3a0db5adfdbf9a2548f29
#
_cell.length_a   1.000
_cell.length_b   1.000
_cell.length_c   1.000
_cell.angle_alpha   90.00
_cell.angle_beta   90.00
_cell.angle_gamma   90.00
#
_symmetry.space_group_name_H-M   'P 1'
#
loop_
_entity.id
_entity.type
_entity.pdbx_description
1 polymer ?
#
loop_
_entity_poly.entity_id
_entity_poly.type
_entity_poly.pdbx_seq_one_letter_code
_entity_poly.pdbx_strand_id
1 'polypeptide(L)' 'MADIGGYRAVGSHAQDTGRYQHSACTHTEMFDKGNILPLCRNRSCPNKGANWVLQAPATVVLKR' A
#
# COMPACT_ATOMS: atom_id res chain seq x y z
N MET A 1 9.81 -11.92 -5.06
CA MET A 1 8.57 -11.68 -5.76
C MET A 1 7.67 -10.79 -4.95
N ALA A 2 6.93 -9.93 -5.59
CA ALA A 2 6.00 -9.07 -4.88
C ALA A 2 4.81 -9.88 -4.36
N ASP A 3 4.32 -9.52 -3.20
CA ASP A 3 3.23 -10.22 -2.57
C ASP A 3 1.92 -9.49 -2.87
N ILE A 4 1.51 -9.55 -4.13
CA ILE A 4 0.30 -8.87 -4.59
C ILE A 4 -0.90 -9.48 -3.88
N GLY A 5 -1.74 -8.60 -3.33
CA GLY A 5 -2.90 -9.05 -2.57
C GLY A 5 -2.60 -9.37 -1.12
N GLY A 6 -1.34 -9.34 -0.72
CA GLY A 6 -0.98 -9.57 0.67
C GLY A 6 -1.34 -8.38 1.55
N TYR A 7 -1.86 -8.66 2.72
CA TYR A 7 -2.27 -7.61 3.65
C TYR A 7 -1.10 -7.17 4.52
N ARG A 8 -0.91 -5.85 4.63
CA ARG A 8 0.13 -5.27 5.47
C ARG A 8 -0.50 -4.32 6.47
N ALA A 9 -0.22 -4.52 7.72
CA ALA A 9 -0.82 -3.71 8.77
C ALA A 9 -0.26 -2.28 8.77
N VAL A 10 -1.09 -1.34 9.18
CA VAL A 10 -0.66 0.03 9.42
C VAL A 10 0.44 -0.02 10.49
N GLY A 11 1.49 0.74 10.28
CA GLY A 11 2.64 0.76 11.18
C GLY A 11 3.74 -0.21 10.78
N SER A 12 3.46 -1.15 9.88
CA SER A 12 4.49 -2.02 9.37
C SER A 12 5.19 -1.37 8.18
N HIS A 13 6.28 -1.96 7.73
CA HIS A 13 7.04 -1.42 6.61
C HIS A 13 6.56 -2.06 5.31
N ALA A 14 6.52 -1.26 4.25
CA ALA A 14 6.23 -1.79 2.93
C ALA A 14 7.35 -2.72 2.50
N GLN A 15 7.01 -3.92 2.05
CA GLN A 15 8.01 -4.88 1.60
C GLN A 15 8.46 -4.64 0.17
N ASP A 16 7.63 -4.02 -0.61
CA ASP A 16 7.95 -3.73 -2.00
C ASP A 16 7.50 -2.32 -2.35
N THR A 17 8.26 -1.67 -3.21
CA THR A 17 7.83 -0.39 -3.77
C THR A 17 6.68 -0.65 -4.73
N GLY A 18 5.62 0.10 -4.61
CA GLY A 18 4.48 -0.07 -5.50
C GLY A 18 3.25 0.67 -5.04
N ARG A 19 2.14 0.38 -5.70
CA ARG A 19 0.87 0.99 -5.38
C ARG A 19 0.09 0.08 -4.42
N TYR A 20 -0.36 0.67 -3.34
CA TYR A 20 -1.13 -0.05 -2.33
C TYR A 20 -2.54 0.53 -2.26
N GLN A 21 -3.50 -0.35 -2.05
CA GLN A 21 -4.89 0.06 -1.85
C GLN A 21 -5.27 -0.24 -0.41
N HIS A 22 -5.96 0.69 0.22
CA HIS A 22 -6.42 0.49 1.59
C HIS A 22 -7.60 -0.47 1.60
N SER A 23 -7.57 -1.48 2.46
CA SER A 23 -8.57 -2.56 2.43
C SER A 23 -9.96 -2.12 2.83
N ALA A 24 -10.10 -1.06 3.59
CA ALA A 24 -11.41 -0.59 4.05
C ALA A 24 -12.07 0.38 3.09
N CYS A 25 -11.36 0.82 2.07
CA CYS A 25 -11.89 1.76 1.08
C CYS A 25 -11.11 1.58 -0.22
N THR A 26 -11.31 2.47 -1.18
CA THR A 26 -10.63 2.33 -2.47
C THR A 26 -9.45 3.27 -2.62
N HIS A 27 -9.04 3.92 -1.54
CA HIS A 27 -7.93 4.86 -1.60
C HIS A 27 -6.62 4.14 -1.92
N THR A 28 -5.86 4.67 -2.85
CA THR A 28 -4.57 4.09 -3.22
C THR A 28 -3.46 5.10 -3.02
N GLU A 29 -2.29 4.62 -2.69
CA GLU A 29 -1.09 5.45 -2.55
C GLU A 29 0.13 4.65 -2.97
N MET A 30 1.16 5.37 -3.37
CA MET A 30 2.44 4.75 -3.69
C MET A 30 3.32 4.79 -2.45
N PHE A 31 3.93 3.67 -2.13
CA PHE A 31 4.90 3.59 -1.04
C PHE A 31 6.18 2.94 -1.55
N ASP A 32 7.32 3.41 -1.04
CA ASP A 32 8.59 2.81 -1.35
C ASP A 32 8.90 1.71 -0.34
N LYS A 33 9.66 0.74 -0.77
CA LYS A 33 10.11 -0.33 0.11
C LYS A 33 10.77 0.28 1.35
N GLY A 34 10.34 -0.16 2.51
CA GLY A 34 10.84 0.34 3.78
C GLY A 34 10.05 1.47 4.38
N ASN A 35 9.13 2.07 3.62
CA ASN A 35 8.28 3.12 4.18
C ASN A 35 7.32 2.52 5.20
N ILE A 36 7.02 3.27 6.24
CA ILE A 36 6.03 2.85 7.21
C ILE A 36 4.66 3.17 6.63
N LEU A 37 3.77 2.19 6.65
CA LEU A 37 2.43 2.35 6.12
C LEU A 37 1.59 3.16 7.11
N PRO A 38 1.09 4.34 6.70
CA PRO A 38 0.36 5.22 7.61
C PRO A 38 -1.12 4.84 7.71
N LEU A 39 -1.83 5.51 8.59
CA LEU A 39 -3.28 5.43 8.59
C LEU A 39 -3.79 5.94 7.24
N CYS A 40 -4.94 5.44 6.82
CA CYS A 40 -5.53 5.86 5.55
C CYS A 40 -5.79 7.36 5.57
N ARG A 41 -5.43 8.03 4.49
CA ARG A 41 -5.60 9.48 4.38
C ARG A 41 -6.92 9.88 3.75
N ASN A 42 -7.74 8.90 3.39
CA ASN A 42 -9.05 9.17 2.83
C ASN A 42 -10.00 9.54 3.97
N ARG A 43 -10.52 10.76 3.94
CA ARG A 43 -11.41 11.24 4.98
C ARG A 43 -12.67 10.40 5.13
N SER A 44 -13.11 9.80 4.03
CA SER A 44 -14.32 9.01 4.02
C SER A 44 -14.08 7.54 4.38
N CYS A 45 -12.86 7.17 4.69
CA CYS A 45 -12.56 5.79 5.00
C CYS A 45 -13.21 5.38 6.32
N PRO A 46 -13.98 4.30 6.33
CA PRO A 46 -14.66 3.87 7.56
C PRO A 46 -13.73 3.27 8.60
N ASN A 47 -12.56 2.82 8.18
CA ASN A 47 -11.59 2.24 9.11
C ASN A 47 -10.18 2.57 8.66
N LYS A 48 -9.68 3.70 9.13
CA LYS A 48 -8.37 4.18 8.70
C LYS A 48 -7.23 3.30 9.19
N GLY A 49 -7.45 2.48 10.17
CA GLY A 49 -6.44 1.56 10.67
C GLY A 49 -6.44 0.20 9.98
N ALA A 50 -7.25 0.01 8.97
CA ALA A 50 -7.28 -1.25 8.24
C ALA A 50 -6.00 -1.45 7.44
N ASN A 51 -5.81 -2.66 6.95
CA ASN A 51 -4.56 -3.02 6.27
C ASN A 51 -4.44 -2.41 4.89
N TRP A 52 -3.21 -2.29 4.42
CA TRP A 52 -2.91 -1.94 3.04
C TRP A 52 -2.65 -3.20 2.23
N VAL A 53 -3.04 -3.19 0.98
CA VAL A 53 -2.90 -4.35 0.09
C VAL A 53 -2.10 -3.93 -1.13
N LEU A 54 -1.02 -4.63 -1.42
CA LEU A 54 -0.22 -4.33 -2.61
C LEU A 54 -1.02 -4.67 -3.86
N GLN A 55 -1.28 -3.69 -4.69
CA GLN A 55 -2.04 -3.86 -5.92
C GLN A 55 -1.11 -4.10 -7.11
N ALA A 56 -0.04 -3.35 -7.19
CA ALA A 56 0.89 -3.47 -8.30
C ALA A 56 2.28 -3.06 -7.85
N PRO A 57 3.26 -3.93 -7.94
CA PRO A 57 4.62 -3.52 -7.61
C PRO A 57 5.09 -2.51 -8.64
N ALA A 58 5.93 -1.59 -8.22
CA ALA A 58 6.54 -0.67 -9.15
C ALA A 58 7.64 -1.41 -9.87
N THR A 59 7.32 -2.04 -10.96
CA THR A 59 8.32 -2.62 -11.77
C THR A 59 9.04 -1.51 -12.35
N VAL A 60 10.19 -1.60 -12.28
CA VAL A 60 10.99 -0.65 -12.81
C VAL A 60 10.74 -0.24 -14.12
N VAL A 61 10.43 0.46 -14.42
CA VAL A 61 10.12 0.75 -15.60
C VAL A 61 10.83 1.51 -16.40
N LEU A 62 11.13 1.39 -16.32
CA LEU A 62 11.49 1.96 -16.68
C LEU A 62 11.70 2.23 -17.81
N LYS A 63 11.81 2.19 -17.96
CA LYS A 63 11.93 2.38 -18.76
C LYS A 63 11.91 2.86 -19.47
N ARG A 64 12.15 3.23 -19.92
CA ARG A 64 12.20 3.75 -20.58
C ARG A 64 12.45 3.91 -20.99
#